data_f61e80da5829430041cb0fc94116fcac
#
_entry.id   f61e80da5829430041cb0fc94116fcac
#
_cell.length_a   1.000
_cell.length_b   1.000
_cell.length_c   1.000
_cell.angle_alpha   90.00
_cell.angle_beta   90.00
_cell.angle_gamma   90.00
#
_symmetry.space_group_name_H-M   'P 1'
#
loop_
_entity.id
_entity.type
_entity.pdbx_description
1 polymer ?
#
loop_
_entity_poly.entity_id
_entity_poly.type
_entity_poly.pdbx_seq_one_letter_code
_entity_poly.pdbx_strand_id
1 'polypeptide(L)'
;GQRNNLEIINIFTEAGKINENAPKHYVGLDRSEARKQILKELKDKEFFEKEENIKNKVPYGDRSNSIIEPFLTEQWFADAGKLSVKAKEVVNSKKTNFFPENWSKTYFQWMNNIEPWCISRQLWWGHQIPAWYGPDNKIFVAYNEDEAKQLANKHYGKDVELNRDPDVLDTWFSSGLWPFATLGWPDDKKFVEKFYPTSVLVTGFDIIFFWVARMIMFGTEFLNKEPFKDIYVHALVR
;
A
#
# COMPACT_ATOMS: atom_id res chain seq x y z
N GLY A 1 2.09 -13.31 17.74
CA GLY A 1 3.25 -12.43 17.90
C GLY A 1 2.89 -11.20 18.70
N GLN A 2 2.11 -10.28 18.16
CA GLN A 2 1.82 -8.96 18.77
C GLN A 2 1.23 -9.06 20.20
N ARG A 3 0.26 -9.95 20.44
CA ARG A 3 -0.35 -10.13 21.78
C ARG A 3 0.64 -10.54 22.88
N ASN A 4 1.72 -11.20 22.51
CA ASN A 4 2.73 -11.71 23.44
C ASN A 4 4.09 -11.03 23.25
N ASN A 5 4.15 -9.95 22.47
CA ASN A 5 5.37 -9.19 22.18
C ASN A 5 6.54 -10.09 21.73
N LEU A 6 6.25 -11.07 20.86
CA LEU A 6 7.25 -11.97 20.30
C LEU A 6 8.01 -11.29 19.17
N GLU A 7 9.30 -11.55 19.10
CA GLU A 7 10.15 -11.10 18.00
C GLU A 7 9.68 -11.66 16.66
N ILE A 8 9.75 -10.84 15.61
CA ILE A 8 9.45 -11.22 14.24
C ILE A 8 10.77 -11.59 13.57
N ILE A 9 10.95 -12.89 13.26
CA ILE A 9 12.16 -13.40 12.63
C ILE A 9 11.87 -13.73 11.17
N ASN A 10 12.48 -13.00 10.24
CA ASN A 10 12.45 -13.32 8.82
C ASN A 10 13.54 -14.34 8.50
N ILE A 11 13.16 -15.53 8.02
CA ILE A 11 14.08 -16.64 7.68
C ILE A 11 14.24 -16.84 6.17
N PHE A 12 13.64 -15.98 5.33
CA PHE A 12 13.72 -16.09 3.87
C PHE A 12 14.51 -14.95 3.27
N THR A 13 15.15 -15.24 2.14
CA THR A 13 15.62 -14.24 1.18
C THR A 13 14.49 -13.89 0.21
N GLU A 14 14.64 -12.83 -0.59
CA GLU A 14 13.70 -12.46 -1.65
C GLU A 14 13.49 -13.58 -2.69
N ALA A 15 14.51 -14.43 -2.88
CA ALA A 15 14.44 -15.59 -3.77
C ALA A 15 13.75 -16.82 -3.13
N GLY A 16 13.19 -16.69 -1.93
CA GLY A 16 12.51 -17.77 -1.21
C GLY A 16 13.45 -18.87 -0.69
N LYS A 17 14.74 -18.55 -0.54
CA LYS A 17 15.74 -19.42 0.09
C LYS A 17 15.87 -19.08 1.57
N ILE A 18 16.37 -20.03 2.34
CA ILE A 18 16.65 -19.84 3.78
C ILE A 18 17.83 -18.87 3.93
N ASN A 19 17.68 -17.86 4.79
CA ASN A 19 18.70 -16.85 5.07
C ASN A 19 19.54 -17.17 6.33
N GLU A 20 20.45 -16.27 6.68
CA GLU A 20 21.39 -16.40 7.81
C GLU A 20 20.75 -16.34 9.21
N ASN A 21 19.50 -15.95 9.34
CA ASN A 21 18.77 -15.98 10.62
C ASN A 21 18.36 -17.40 11.02
N ALA A 22 18.44 -18.36 10.09
CA ALA A 22 18.22 -19.77 10.35
C ALA A 22 19.54 -20.47 10.73
N PRO A 23 19.51 -21.70 11.32
CA PRO A 23 20.69 -22.49 11.55
C PRO A 23 21.53 -22.68 10.28
N LYS A 24 22.86 -22.56 10.41
CA LYS A 24 23.80 -22.50 9.28
C LYS A 24 23.65 -23.60 8.24
N HIS A 25 23.29 -24.80 8.64
CA HIS A 25 23.14 -25.95 7.72
C HIS A 25 21.86 -25.91 6.85
N TYR A 26 20.94 -24.97 7.13
CA TYR A 26 19.78 -24.71 6.26
C TYR A 26 20.01 -23.52 5.32
N VAL A 27 20.98 -22.65 5.61
CA VAL A 27 21.20 -21.44 4.84
C VAL A 27 21.45 -21.74 3.33
N GLY A 28 20.73 -21.05 2.46
CA GLY A 28 20.80 -21.21 1.01
C GLY A 28 19.94 -22.32 0.43
N LEU A 29 19.35 -23.19 1.28
CA LEU A 29 18.41 -24.21 0.80
C LEU A 29 17.10 -23.59 0.30
N ASP A 30 16.48 -24.23 -0.70
CA ASP A 30 15.09 -23.97 -1.05
C ASP A 30 14.17 -24.35 0.14
N ARG A 31 13.10 -23.60 0.32
CA ARG A 31 12.16 -23.81 1.43
C ARG A 31 11.59 -25.24 1.50
N SER A 32 11.39 -25.87 0.35
CA SER A 32 10.86 -27.23 0.28
C SER A 32 11.90 -28.26 0.71
N GLU A 33 13.17 -28.03 0.38
CA GLU A 33 14.30 -28.85 0.78
C GLU A 33 14.58 -28.71 2.29
N ALA A 34 14.59 -27.47 2.77
CA ALA A 34 14.74 -27.17 4.19
C ALA A 34 13.64 -27.86 5.02
N ARG A 35 12.38 -27.83 4.58
CA ARG A 35 11.27 -28.53 5.25
C ARG A 35 11.51 -30.03 5.35
N LYS A 36 11.96 -30.67 4.27
CA LYS A 36 12.27 -32.10 4.28
C LYS A 36 13.40 -32.44 5.26
N GLN A 37 14.44 -31.60 5.27
CA GLN A 37 15.59 -31.80 6.15
C GLN A 37 15.19 -31.61 7.61
N ILE A 38 14.42 -30.54 7.95
CA ILE A 38 13.89 -30.30 9.29
C ILE A 38 13.05 -31.49 9.79
N LEU A 39 12.14 -31.99 8.97
CA LEU A 39 11.32 -33.16 9.34
C LEU A 39 12.16 -34.40 9.60
N LYS A 40 13.21 -34.63 8.80
CA LYS A 40 14.15 -35.74 9.03
C LYS A 40 14.89 -35.58 10.37
N GLU A 41 15.44 -34.38 10.65
CA GLU A 41 16.17 -34.12 11.88
C GLU A 41 15.27 -34.20 13.14
N LEU A 42 14.00 -33.78 13.04
CA LEU A 42 13.03 -33.95 14.12
C LEU A 42 12.74 -35.44 14.41
N LYS A 43 12.65 -36.27 13.36
CA LYS A 43 12.50 -37.72 13.51
C LYS A 43 13.75 -38.35 14.13
N ASP A 44 14.94 -37.99 13.66
CA ASP A 44 16.21 -38.50 14.17
C ASP A 44 16.47 -38.13 15.64
N LYS A 45 15.90 -37.01 16.09
CA LYS A 45 16.00 -36.51 17.47
C LYS A 45 14.80 -36.90 18.36
N GLU A 46 13.89 -37.71 17.87
CA GLU A 46 12.69 -38.18 18.59
C GLU A 46 11.72 -37.04 19.02
N PHE A 47 11.78 -35.87 18.34
CA PHE A 47 10.86 -34.76 18.56
C PHE A 47 9.64 -34.78 17.63
N PHE A 48 9.59 -35.75 16.71
CA PHE A 48 8.50 -35.87 15.76
C PHE A 48 7.39 -36.74 16.31
N GLU A 49 6.21 -36.17 16.53
CA GLU A 49 5.07 -36.90 17.05
C GLU A 49 4.26 -37.58 15.92
N LYS A 50 3.78 -36.78 14.97
CA LYS A 50 2.97 -37.28 13.85
C LYS A 50 2.89 -36.32 12.67
N GLU A 51 2.48 -36.83 11.54
CA GLU A 51 2.15 -36.08 10.33
C GLU A 51 0.71 -36.37 9.93
N GLU A 52 -0.11 -35.36 9.72
CA GLU A 52 -1.50 -35.50 9.33
C GLU A 52 -1.77 -34.79 7.99
N ASN A 53 -2.48 -35.45 7.09
CA ASN A 53 -2.92 -34.86 5.85
C ASN A 53 -4.09 -33.94 6.09
N ILE A 54 -3.92 -32.65 5.79
CA ILE A 54 -4.98 -31.66 5.87
C ILE A 54 -5.29 -31.08 4.47
N LYS A 55 -6.54 -30.68 4.25
CA LYS A 55 -6.89 -29.87 3.07
C LYS A 55 -6.57 -28.42 3.37
N ASN A 56 -5.65 -27.83 2.62
CA ASN A 56 -5.28 -26.42 2.73
C ASN A 56 -5.40 -25.73 1.37
N LYS A 57 -5.76 -24.43 1.39
CA LYS A 57 -5.70 -23.58 0.20
C LYS A 57 -4.33 -22.91 0.16
N VAL A 58 -3.51 -23.31 -0.80
CA VAL A 58 -2.19 -22.73 -1.01
C VAL A 58 -2.31 -21.61 -2.03
N PRO A 59 -1.87 -20.38 -1.72
CA PRO A 59 -1.89 -19.27 -2.68
C PRO A 59 -0.82 -19.46 -3.74
N TYR A 60 -1.19 -19.15 -4.99
CA TYR A 60 -0.28 -19.15 -6.14
C TYR A 60 -0.29 -17.79 -6.81
N GLY A 61 0.86 -17.39 -7.35
CA GLY A 61 0.96 -16.16 -8.16
C GLY A 61 0.26 -16.35 -9.49
N ASP A 62 -0.66 -15.44 -9.84
CA ASP A 62 -1.51 -15.53 -11.04
C ASP A 62 -0.72 -15.67 -12.35
N ARG A 63 0.48 -15.10 -12.41
CA ARG A 63 1.31 -15.10 -13.62
C ARG A 63 2.42 -16.13 -13.58
N SER A 64 3.02 -16.33 -12.43
CA SER A 64 4.16 -17.25 -12.25
C SER A 64 3.76 -18.69 -11.97
N ASN A 65 2.52 -18.91 -11.52
CA ASN A 65 2.02 -20.19 -10.99
C ASN A 65 2.94 -20.77 -9.89
N SER A 66 3.68 -19.89 -9.20
CA SER A 66 4.55 -20.25 -8.08
C SER A 66 3.81 -20.10 -6.76
N ILE A 67 4.12 -20.95 -5.79
CA ILE A 67 3.60 -20.84 -4.42
C ILE A 67 4.06 -19.54 -3.81
N ILE A 68 3.11 -18.76 -3.26
CA ILE A 68 3.38 -17.51 -2.54
C ILE A 68 3.66 -17.83 -1.08
N GLU A 69 4.77 -17.30 -0.56
CA GLU A 69 5.13 -17.36 0.85
C GLU A 69 5.09 -15.96 1.47
N PRO A 70 4.69 -15.81 2.74
CA PRO A 70 4.80 -14.55 3.46
C PRO A 70 6.27 -14.11 3.54
N PHE A 71 6.53 -12.86 3.15
CA PHE A 71 7.85 -12.25 3.21
C PHE A 71 7.75 -10.89 3.88
N LEU A 72 8.58 -10.66 4.90
CA LEU A 72 8.63 -9.39 5.62
C LEU A 72 9.57 -8.43 4.89
N THR A 73 9.03 -7.30 4.48
CA THR A 73 9.79 -6.22 3.85
C THR A 73 9.24 -4.87 4.28
N GLU A 74 10.06 -3.85 4.24
CA GLU A 74 9.63 -2.49 4.48
C GLU A 74 8.76 -2.01 3.33
N GLN A 75 7.66 -1.34 3.65
CA GLN A 75 6.69 -0.83 2.68
C GLN A 75 6.25 0.57 3.09
N TRP A 76 5.83 1.36 2.11
CA TRP A 76 5.20 2.65 2.35
C TRP A 76 3.73 2.47 2.67
N PHE A 77 3.29 3.10 3.76
CA PHE A 77 1.90 3.08 4.18
C PHE A 77 1.34 4.50 4.32
N ALA A 78 0.13 4.70 3.82
CA ALA A 78 -0.68 5.86 4.17
C ALA A 78 -1.55 5.54 5.38
N ASP A 79 -1.62 6.45 6.35
CA ASP A 79 -2.54 6.34 7.49
C ASP A 79 -3.97 6.62 7.04
N ALA A 80 -4.58 5.61 6.43
CA ALA A 80 -5.94 5.71 5.92
C ALA A 80 -6.96 5.92 7.04
N GLY A 81 -6.66 5.50 8.27
CA GLY A 81 -7.48 5.77 9.44
C GLY A 81 -7.65 7.27 9.67
N LYS A 82 -6.54 8.03 9.71
CA LYS A 82 -6.58 9.49 9.85
C LYS A 82 -7.26 10.16 8.67
N LEU A 83 -6.91 9.77 7.43
CA LEU A 83 -7.50 10.32 6.21
C LEU A 83 -9.02 10.09 6.15
N SER A 84 -9.51 8.99 6.71
CA SER A 84 -10.94 8.64 6.70
C SER A 84 -11.81 9.55 7.54
N VAL A 85 -11.27 10.25 8.54
CA VAL A 85 -12.07 11.05 9.49
C VAL A 85 -12.83 12.15 8.77
N LYS A 86 -12.12 13.05 8.07
CA LYS A 86 -12.73 14.13 7.29
C LYS A 86 -13.58 13.58 6.13
N ALA A 87 -13.13 12.50 5.50
CA ALA A 87 -13.85 11.85 4.41
C ALA A 87 -15.21 11.28 4.84
N LYS A 88 -15.32 10.73 6.04
CA LYS A 88 -16.60 10.30 6.61
C LYS A 88 -17.50 11.50 6.97
N GLU A 89 -16.92 12.57 7.47
CA GLU A 89 -17.66 13.76 7.88
C GLU A 89 -18.40 14.42 6.71
N VAL A 90 -17.76 14.56 5.54
CA VAL A 90 -18.40 15.20 4.38
C VAL A 90 -19.58 14.39 3.82
N VAL A 91 -19.57 13.07 3.97
CA VAL A 91 -20.69 12.20 3.58
C VAL A 91 -21.79 12.23 4.67
N ASN A 92 -21.41 12.18 5.96
CA ASN A 92 -22.37 12.29 7.07
C ASN A 92 -23.13 13.63 7.08
N SER A 93 -22.43 14.74 6.77
CA SER A 93 -23.00 16.07 6.71
C SER A 93 -23.75 16.37 5.41
N LYS A 94 -23.88 15.37 4.51
CA LYS A 94 -24.53 15.51 3.20
C LYS A 94 -23.90 16.55 2.27
N LYS A 95 -22.64 16.91 2.48
CA LYS A 95 -21.85 17.70 1.52
C LYS A 95 -21.55 16.88 0.28
N THR A 96 -21.35 15.56 0.45
CA THR A 96 -21.27 14.57 -0.63
C THR A 96 -22.39 13.55 -0.46
N ASN A 97 -23.15 13.30 -1.53
CA ASN A 97 -24.30 12.40 -1.53
C ASN A 97 -24.09 11.24 -2.49
N PHE A 98 -24.57 10.05 -2.14
CA PHE A 98 -24.58 8.87 -3.03
C PHE A 98 -25.97 8.67 -3.65
N PHE A 99 -26.00 8.35 -4.93
CA PHE A 99 -27.22 7.99 -5.67
C PHE A 99 -27.01 6.65 -6.40
N PRO A 100 -27.83 5.61 -6.13
CA PRO A 100 -28.82 5.50 -5.03
C PRO A 100 -28.18 5.58 -3.62
N GLU A 101 -28.95 6.10 -2.65
CA GLU A 101 -28.46 6.39 -1.29
C GLU A 101 -27.92 5.15 -0.53
N ASN A 102 -28.40 3.95 -0.87
CA ASN A 102 -27.93 2.70 -0.25
C ASN A 102 -26.43 2.49 -0.38
N TRP A 103 -25.76 3.05 -1.37
CA TRP A 103 -24.30 2.93 -1.55
C TRP A 103 -23.50 3.69 -0.48
N SER A 104 -24.11 4.67 0.19
CA SER A 104 -23.49 5.29 1.34
C SER A 104 -23.22 4.28 2.47
N LYS A 105 -24.08 3.26 2.65
CA LYS A 105 -23.88 2.18 3.63
C LYS A 105 -22.63 1.36 3.30
N THR A 106 -22.44 1.01 2.03
CA THR A 106 -21.25 0.31 1.56
C THR A 106 -19.99 1.14 1.78
N TYR A 107 -20.04 2.44 1.47
CA TYR A 107 -18.95 3.38 1.75
C TYR A 107 -18.58 3.38 3.24
N PHE A 108 -19.55 3.55 4.14
CA PHE A 108 -19.28 3.56 5.58
C PHE A 108 -18.82 2.21 6.13
N GLN A 109 -19.30 1.09 5.58
CA GLN A 109 -18.83 -0.23 5.97
C GLN A 109 -17.32 -0.36 5.77
N TRP A 110 -16.79 0.11 4.66
CA TRP A 110 -15.35 0.13 4.39
C TRP A 110 -14.62 1.18 5.23
N MET A 111 -15.14 2.40 5.30
CA MET A 111 -14.46 3.51 5.95
C MET A 111 -14.41 3.40 7.49
N ASN A 112 -15.32 2.65 8.10
CA ASN A 112 -15.31 2.42 9.55
C ASN A 112 -14.33 1.32 9.97
N ASN A 113 -13.98 0.43 9.05
CA ASN A 113 -13.05 -0.68 9.27
C ASN A 113 -11.79 -0.54 8.40
N ILE A 114 -11.40 0.70 8.09
CA ILE A 114 -10.28 0.93 7.18
C ILE A 114 -8.95 0.62 7.85
N GLU A 115 -8.16 -0.21 7.20
CA GLU A 115 -6.81 -0.56 7.61
C GLU A 115 -5.77 0.39 6.97
N PRO A 116 -4.53 0.48 7.51
CA PRO A 116 -3.45 1.20 6.88
C PRO A 116 -3.27 0.77 5.42
N TRP A 117 -3.13 1.73 4.52
CA TRP A 117 -3.05 1.47 3.10
C TRP A 117 -1.59 1.37 2.64
N CYS A 118 -1.15 0.16 2.29
CA CYS A 118 0.13 -0.03 1.63
C CYS A 118 0.09 0.59 0.24
N ILE A 119 0.94 1.59 0.00
CA ILE A 119 0.97 2.38 -1.25
C ILE A 119 2.17 2.06 -2.15
N SER A 120 3.12 1.25 -1.69
CA SER A 120 4.26 0.79 -2.49
C SER A 120 3.96 -0.53 -3.21
N ARG A 121 4.50 -0.65 -4.43
CA ARG A 121 4.37 -1.86 -5.28
C ARG A 121 5.73 -2.16 -5.92
N GLN A 122 6.09 -3.43 -5.92
CA GLN A 122 7.31 -3.96 -6.55
C GLN A 122 7.02 -4.29 -8.02
N LEU A 123 6.78 -3.26 -8.82
CA LEU A 123 6.46 -3.37 -10.26
C LEU A 123 7.50 -2.64 -11.09
N TRP A 124 7.73 -3.11 -12.30
CA TRP A 124 8.66 -2.49 -13.24
C TRP A 124 8.12 -1.22 -13.89
N TRP A 125 6.80 -1.04 -13.87
CA TRP A 125 6.13 0.09 -14.49
C TRP A 125 5.19 0.79 -13.51
N GLY A 126 5.27 2.11 -13.45
CA GLY A 126 4.41 2.95 -12.62
C GLY A 126 5.08 4.24 -12.23
N HIS A 127 4.43 5.00 -11.34
CA HIS A 127 5.01 6.21 -10.76
C HIS A 127 5.97 5.84 -9.64
N GLN A 128 7.27 5.93 -9.90
CA GLN A 128 8.31 5.60 -8.93
C GLN A 128 8.19 6.52 -7.71
N ILE A 129 8.31 5.95 -6.52
CA ILE A 129 8.22 6.67 -5.26
C ILE A 129 9.29 7.77 -5.21
N PRO A 130 8.92 9.03 -4.95
CA PRO A 130 9.85 10.16 -4.97
C PRO A 130 10.60 10.28 -3.64
N ALA A 131 11.29 9.21 -3.25
CA ALA A 131 12.08 9.10 -2.04
C ALA A 131 13.49 8.59 -2.32
N TRP A 132 14.48 9.11 -1.58
CA TRP A 132 15.88 8.74 -1.68
C TRP A 132 16.42 8.44 -0.28
N TYR A 133 17.24 7.42 -0.20
CA TYR A 133 17.85 6.94 1.03
C TYR A 133 19.31 7.35 1.12
N GLY A 134 19.68 7.98 2.24
CA GLY A 134 21.07 8.28 2.58
C GLY A 134 21.80 7.07 3.17
N PRO A 135 23.12 7.23 3.48
CA PRO A 135 23.96 6.12 3.98
C PRO A 135 23.48 5.48 5.30
N ASP A 136 22.73 6.21 6.09
CA ASP A 136 22.16 5.77 7.37
C ASP A 136 20.66 5.45 7.26
N ASN A 137 20.17 5.19 6.05
CA ASN A 137 18.77 4.99 5.71
C ASN A 137 17.87 6.21 6.02
N LYS A 138 18.44 7.40 6.17
CA LYS A 138 17.67 8.64 6.25
C LYS A 138 16.92 8.87 4.95
N ILE A 139 15.60 9.10 5.05
CA ILE A 139 14.73 9.30 3.90
C ILE A 139 14.63 10.78 3.55
N PHE A 140 14.80 11.09 2.27
CA PHE A 140 14.58 12.41 1.66
C PHE A 140 13.49 12.29 0.59
N VAL A 141 12.37 12.95 0.81
CA VAL A 141 11.28 13.03 -0.18
C VAL A 141 11.42 14.34 -0.94
N ALA A 142 11.47 14.26 -2.27
CA ALA A 142 11.75 15.39 -3.14
C ALA A 142 11.06 15.22 -4.51
N TYR A 143 10.93 16.30 -5.27
CA TYR A 143 10.40 16.25 -6.64
C TYR A 143 11.36 15.57 -7.64
N ASN A 144 12.66 15.70 -7.40
CA ASN A 144 13.69 15.14 -8.25
C ASN A 144 14.97 14.87 -7.45
N GLU A 145 15.95 14.23 -8.11
CA GLU A 145 17.22 13.85 -7.49
C GLU A 145 18.07 15.05 -7.05
N ASP A 146 18.04 16.17 -7.80
CA ASP A 146 18.82 17.36 -7.47
C ASP A 146 18.31 17.99 -6.16
N GLU A 147 17.01 18.07 -5.98
CA GLU A 147 16.42 18.53 -4.73
C GLU A 147 16.71 17.56 -3.58
N ALA A 148 16.64 16.25 -3.81
CA ALA A 148 17.01 15.26 -2.82
C ALA A 148 18.48 15.41 -2.37
N LYS A 149 19.41 15.63 -3.30
CA LYS A 149 20.82 15.93 -3.02
C LYS A 149 20.99 17.21 -2.20
N GLN A 150 20.25 18.27 -2.53
CA GLN A 150 20.28 19.51 -1.74
C GLN A 150 19.81 19.29 -0.29
N LEU A 151 18.72 18.54 -0.12
CA LEU A 151 18.22 18.18 1.22
C LEU A 151 19.23 17.35 2.00
N ALA A 152 19.85 16.36 1.35
CA ALA A 152 20.88 15.51 1.95
C ALA A 152 22.14 16.33 2.32
N ASN A 153 22.62 17.20 1.43
CA ASN A 153 23.76 18.07 1.70
C ASN A 153 23.50 18.99 2.90
N LYS A 154 22.29 19.53 3.00
CA LYS A 154 21.88 20.32 4.16
C LYS A 154 21.87 19.51 5.46
N HIS A 155 21.50 18.24 5.37
CA HIS A 155 21.44 17.36 6.53
C HIS A 155 22.83 16.86 6.97
N TYR A 156 23.65 16.37 6.04
CA TYR A 156 24.95 15.77 6.32
C TYR A 156 26.11 16.76 6.33
N GLY A 157 25.94 17.98 5.81
CA GLY A 157 27.00 18.97 5.65
C GLY A 157 28.07 18.60 4.60
N LYS A 158 27.82 17.61 3.78
CA LYS A 158 28.67 17.10 2.71
C LYS A 158 27.86 16.35 1.66
N ASP A 159 28.44 16.16 0.47
CA ASP A 159 27.90 15.29 -0.55
C ASP A 159 27.91 13.82 -0.07
N VAL A 160 26.79 13.16 -0.29
CA VAL A 160 26.60 11.72 -0.01
C VAL A 160 25.87 11.08 -1.20
N GLU A 161 26.15 9.80 -1.39
CA GLU A 161 25.41 8.99 -2.35
C GLU A 161 24.00 8.73 -1.84
N LEU A 162 23.03 8.89 -2.74
CA LEU A 162 21.61 8.61 -2.46
C LEU A 162 21.10 7.49 -3.34
N ASN A 163 20.38 6.57 -2.74
CA ASN A 163 19.71 5.50 -3.45
C ASN A 163 18.21 5.81 -3.55
N ARG A 164 17.68 5.91 -4.77
CA ARG A 164 16.26 6.12 -4.98
C ARG A 164 15.48 4.87 -4.65
N ASP A 165 14.30 5.04 -4.06
CA ASP A 165 13.35 3.95 -3.81
C ASP A 165 13.01 3.23 -5.13
N PRO A 166 13.19 1.90 -5.22
CA PRO A 166 12.93 1.15 -6.46
C PRO A 166 11.43 0.92 -6.72
N ASP A 167 10.58 1.06 -5.69
CA ASP A 167 9.17 0.77 -5.77
C ASP A 167 8.38 1.86 -6.51
N VAL A 168 7.21 1.50 -6.96
CA VAL A 168 6.25 2.43 -7.57
C VAL A 168 5.02 2.59 -6.68
N LEU A 169 4.31 3.69 -6.86
CA LEU A 169 3.06 3.95 -6.15
C LEU A 169 1.94 3.03 -6.66
N ASP A 170 1.07 2.62 -5.74
CA ASP A 170 -0.22 2.01 -6.08
C ASP A 170 -0.99 2.89 -7.06
N THR A 171 -1.56 2.28 -8.09
CA THR A 171 -2.38 2.97 -9.11
C THR A 171 -3.49 3.82 -8.48
N TRP A 172 -4.10 3.33 -7.40
CA TRP A 172 -5.16 4.05 -6.69
C TRP A 172 -4.67 5.27 -5.91
N PHE A 173 -3.36 5.39 -5.66
CA PHE A 173 -2.79 6.60 -5.09
C PHE A 173 -2.82 7.74 -6.10
N SER A 174 -2.25 7.56 -7.29
CA SER A 174 -2.27 8.58 -8.33
C SER A 174 -3.68 8.87 -8.84
N SER A 175 -4.52 7.85 -9.03
CA SER A 175 -5.91 8.04 -9.45
C SER A 175 -6.78 8.72 -8.40
N GLY A 176 -6.43 8.62 -7.13
CA GLY A 176 -7.09 9.36 -6.04
C GLY A 176 -6.86 10.89 -6.09
N LEU A 177 -5.80 11.34 -6.77
CA LEU A 177 -5.50 12.75 -6.99
C LEU A 177 -6.27 13.36 -8.17
N TRP A 178 -6.91 12.54 -9.00
CA TRP A 178 -7.54 12.93 -10.26
C TRP A 178 -8.44 14.16 -10.17
N PRO A 179 -9.32 14.35 -9.18
CA PRO A 179 -10.28 15.46 -9.15
C PRO A 179 -9.65 16.85 -9.15
N PHE A 180 -8.40 16.98 -8.74
CA PHE A 180 -7.71 18.26 -8.64
C PHE A 180 -6.35 18.28 -9.35
N ALA A 181 -5.65 17.17 -9.48
CA ALA A 181 -4.39 17.12 -10.21
C ALA A 181 -4.59 17.41 -11.70
N THR A 182 -5.66 16.93 -12.32
CA THR A 182 -5.99 17.21 -13.73
C THR A 182 -6.41 18.67 -13.96
N LEU A 183 -6.71 19.42 -12.90
CA LEU A 183 -7.01 20.84 -12.93
C LEU A 183 -5.78 21.73 -12.69
N GLY A 184 -4.59 21.13 -12.61
CA GLY A 184 -3.31 21.82 -12.48
C GLY A 184 -2.74 21.91 -11.07
N TRP A 185 -3.42 21.35 -10.05
CA TRP A 185 -2.87 21.29 -8.70
C TRP A 185 -1.58 20.42 -8.65
N PRO A 186 -0.55 20.82 -7.90
CA PRO A 186 -0.48 21.94 -6.96
C PRO A 186 -0.02 23.27 -7.59
N ASP A 187 0.52 23.27 -8.81
CA ASP A 187 1.26 24.40 -9.39
C ASP A 187 0.33 25.48 -9.94
N ASP A 188 -0.73 25.10 -10.66
CA ASP A 188 -1.73 26.05 -11.20
C ASP A 188 -3.10 25.82 -10.54
N LYS A 189 -3.55 26.81 -9.75
CA LYS A 189 -4.81 26.76 -9.02
C LYS A 189 -6.01 27.32 -9.79
N LYS A 190 -5.79 27.94 -10.94
CA LYS A 190 -6.82 28.68 -11.68
C LYS A 190 -8.05 27.81 -12.02
N PHE A 191 -7.84 26.60 -12.51
CA PHE A 191 -8.93 25.69 -12.82
C PHE A 191 -9.48 24.97 -11.57
N VAL A 192 -8.63 24.71 -10.59
CA VAL A 192 -9.05 24.17 -9.29
C VAL A 192 -10.04 25.13 -8.64
N GLU A 193 -9.72 26.40 -8.53
CA GLU A 193 -10.60 27.43 -7.91
C GLU A 193 -11.93 27.56 -8.64
N LYS A 194 -11.94 27.34 -9.97
CA LYS A 194 -13.14 27.47 -10.79
C LYS A 194 -14.02 26.22 -10.82
N PHE A 195 -13.42 25.03 -10.85
CA PHE A 195 -14.12 23.78 -11.17
C PHE A 195 -14.15 22.76 -10.02
N TYR A 196 -13.41 22.99 -8.93
CA TYR A 196 -13.42 22.11 -7.77
C TYR A 196 -14.23 22.74 -6.62
N PRO A 197 -15.14 22.00 -5.98
CA PRO A 197 -15.55 20.63 -6.26
C PRO A 197 -16.39 20.53 -7.54
N THR A 198 -16.37 19.34 -8.17
CA THR A 198 -17.25 19.05 -9.30
C THR A 198 -18.65 18.71 -8.83
N SER A 199 -19.64 18.87 -9.73
CA SER A 199 -21.05 18.65 -9.38
C SER A 199 -21.37 17.18 -9.20
N VAL A 200 -20.93 16.33 -10.12
CA VAL A 200 -21.28 14.91 -10.14
C VAL A 200 -20.10 14.05 -10.54
N LEU A 201 -19.87 12.97 -9.79
CA LEU A 201 -19.06 11.82 -10.21
C LEU A 201 -19.97 10.68 -10.64
N VAL A 202 -19.72 10.08 -11.80
CA VAL A 202 -20.38 8.85 -12.24
C VAL A 202 -19.38 7.71 -12.14
N THR A 203 -19.74 6.60 -11.46
CA THR A 203 -18.81 5.50 -11.16
C THR A 203 -19.53 4.15 -11.07
N GLY A 204 -18.79 3.06 -11.24
CA GLY A 204 -19.24 1.73 -10.88
C GLY A 204 -19.23 1.48 -9.38
N PHE A 205 -20.05 0.57 -8.91
CA PHE A 205 -20.12 0.22 -7.49
C PHE A 205 -18.86 -0.50 -6.98
N ASP A 206 -18.17 -1.20 -7.85
CA ASP A 206 -16.99 -2.02 -7.57
C ASP A 206 -15.76 -1.21 -7.17
N ILE A 207 -15.70 0.08 -7.53
CA ILE A 207 -14.59 0.98 -7.20
C ILE A 207 -14.96 2.07 -6.19
N ILE A 208 -16.05 1.96 -5.48
CA ILE A 208 -16.44 2.92 -4.42
C ILE A 208 -15.31 3.03 -3.39
N PHE A 209 -14.77 1.92 -2.92
CA PHE A 209 -13.69 1.92 -1.93
C PHE A 209 -12.34 2.32 -2.55
N PHE A 210 -12.00 1.70 -3.69
CA PHE A 210 -10.66 1.87 -4.27
C PHE A 210 -10.43 3.24 -4.90
N TRP A 211 -11.47 3.87 -5.42
CA TRP A 211 -11.34 5.14 -6.12
C TRP A 211 -12.12 6.28 -5.44
N VAL A 212 -13.42 6.13 -5.25
CA VAL A 212 -14.26 7.21 -4.70
C VAL A 212 -13.80 7.62 -3.31
N ALA A 213 -13.63 6.64 -2.40
CA ALA A 213 -13.18 6.91 -1.03
C ALA A 213 -11.80 7.56 -1.01
N ARG A 214 -10.87 7.12 -1.90
CA ARG A 214 -9.52 7.70 -2.00
C ARG A 214 -9.55 9.15 -2.48
N MET A 215 -10.38 9.46 -3.49
CA MET A 215 -10.57 10.84 -3.96
C MET A 215 -11.15 11.74 -2.86
N ILE A 216 -12.12 11.26 -2.08
CA ILE A 216 -12.69 12.02 -0.98
C ILE A 216 -11.63 12.24 0.12
N MET A 217 -10.87 11.22 0.51
CA MET A 217 -9.78 11.35 1.48
C MET A 217 -8.76 12.40 1.04
N PHE A 218 -8.27 12.32 -0.18
CA PHE A 218 -7.25 13.25 -0.69
C PHE A 218 -7.81 14.67 -0.89
N GLY A 219 -9.03 14.81 -1.40
CA GLY A 219 -9.66 16.12 -1.55
C GLY A 219 -9.84 16.81 -0.19
N THR A 220 -10.33 16.10 0.81
CA THR A 220 -10.51 16.64 2.16
C THR A 220 -9.19 16.89 2.89
N GLU A 221 -8.13 16.14 2.59
CA GLU A 221 -6.81 16.36 3.20
C GLU A 221 -6.04 17.49 2.55
N PHE A 222 -5.90 17.48 1.23
CA PHE A 222 -5.03 18.44 0.51
C PHE A 222 -5.72 19.77 0.23
N LEU A 223 -7.02 19.77 -0.04
CA LEU A 223 -7.78 20.97 -0.37
C LEU A 223 -8.78 21.39 0.73
N ASN A 224 -8.91 20.63 1.82
CA ASN A 224 -9.88 20.83 2.88
C ASN A 224 -11.34 20.95 2.38
N LYS A 225 -11.67 20.27 1.28
CA LYS A 225 -12.96 20.35 0.62
C LYS A 225 -13.28 19.03 -0.08
N GLU A 226 -14.56 18.64 -0.08
CA GLU A 226 -15.06 17.49 -0.81
C GLU A 226 -14.80 17.61 -2.32
N PRO A 227 -14.43 16.51 -3.03
CA PRO A 227 -14.19 16.58 -4.49
C PRO A 227 -15.46 16.62 -5.32
N PHE A 228 -16.56 16.07 -4.81
CA PHE A 228 -17.84 15.93 -5.54
C PHE A 228 -19.01 16.25 -4.62
N LYS A 229 -20.01 16.91 -5.16
CA LYS A 229 -21.29 17.12 -4.49
C LYS A 229 -22.12 15.84 -4.50
N ASP A 230 -22.26 15.22 -5.65
CA ASP A 230 -23.09 14.04 -5.86
C ASP A 230 -22.26 12.90 -6.52
N ILE A 231 -22.51 11.67 -6.10
CA ILE A 231 -21.88 10.46 -6.64
C ILE A 231 -22.98 9.54 -7.15
N TYR A 232 -23.05 9.40 -8.46
CA TYR A 232 -23.99 8.51 -9.13
C TYR A 232 -23.34 7.15 -9.38
N VAL A 233 -23.86 6.11 -8.74
CA VAL A 233 -23.31 4.75 -8.80
C VAL A 233 -24.15 3.88 -9.72
N HIS A 234 -23.54 3.38 -10.79
CA HIS A 234 -24.20 2.50 -11.75
C HIS A 234 -23.77 1.04 -11.57
N ALA A 235 -24.56 0.13 -12.14
CA ALA A 235 -24.21 -1.28 -12.28
C ALA A 235 -23.12 -1.47 -13.35
N LEU A 236 -22.39 -2.60 -13.28
CA LEU A 236 -21.46 -2.96 -14.35
C LEU A 236 -22.23 -3.18 -15.66
N VAL A 237 -21.69 -2.60 -16.73
CA VAL A 237 -22.21 -2.82 -18.09
C VAL A 237 -21.74 -4.19 -18.55
N ARG A 238 -22.66 -5.02 -19.03
CA ARG A 238 -22.39 -6.36 -19.58
C ARG A 238 -22.48 -6.34 -21.10
#